data_403fe844e36424669d48b833efda2ed4
#
_entry.id   403fe844e36424669d48b833efda2ed4
#
_cell.length_a   1.000
_cell.length_b   1.000
_cell.length_c   1.000
_cell.angle_alpha   90.00
_cell.angle_beta   90.00
_cell.angle_gamma   90.00
#
_symmetry.space_group_name_H-M   'P 1'
#
loop_
_entity.id
_entity.type
_entity.pdbx_description
1 polymer ?
#
loop_
_entity_poly.entity_id
_entity_poly.type
_entity_poly.pdbx_seq_one_letter_code
_entity_poly.pdbx_strand_id
1 'polypeptide(L)'
;CIRDRDKNMPRVTKAKVAKRKHKKVLKAAKGYYGARSRLYKTAKQSNIKSLQYAFRDRKNRKRSFRALWISRINAGARELGVTYSELQNGLEQKNIKLNRKVLSDIAIHNRAAFEKVVSTATEK
;
A
#
# COMPACT_ATOMS: atom_id res chain seq x y z
N CYS A 1 16.90 -54.88 -33.88
CA CYS A 1 15.62 -54.16 -33.88
C CYS A 1 15.47 -53.11 -32.75
N ILE A 2 16.38 -53.03 -31.78
CA ILE A 2 16.29 -52.02 -30.70
C ILE A 2 17.10 -50.76 -31.03
N ARG A 3 18.12 -50.86 -31.86
CA ARG A 3 18.98 -49.71 -32.24
C ARG A 3 18.34 -48.66 -33.14
N ASP A 4 17.28 -49.00 -33.85
CA ASP A 4 16.65 -48.04 -34.79
C ASP A 4 15.60 -47.13 -34.15
N ARG A 5 15.17 -47.41 -32.91
CA ARG A 5 14.26 -46.54 -32.16
C ARG A 5 14.94 -45.29 -31.58
N ASP A 6 16.25 -45.32 -31.41
CA ASP A 6 16.98 -44.24 -30.74
C ASP A 6 17.29 -43.06 -31.68
N LYS A 7 17.14 -43.26 -32.99
CA LYS A 7 17.47 -42.23 -34.00
C LYS A 7 16.42 -41.13 -34.16
N ASN A 8 15.20 -41.33 -33.62
CA ASN A 8 14.09 -40.39 -33.79
C ASN A 8 13.53 -39.84 -32.46
N MET A 9 14.31 -39.82 -31.39
CA MET A 9 13.88 -39.12 -30.17
C MET A 9 13.92 -37.61 -30.37
N PRO A 10 12.79 -36.93 -30.38
CA PRO A 10 12.78 -35.47 -30.55
C PRO A 10 13.53 -34.81 -29.41
N ARG A 11 14.56 -34.01 -29.73
CA ARG A 11 15.34 -33.28 -28.75
C ARG A 11 14.49 -32.20 -28.10
N VAL A 12 14.32 -32.28 -26.78
CA VAL A 12 13.58 -31.28 -26.01
C VAL A 12 14.43 -30.00 -25.85
N THR A 13 14.30 -29.08 -26.78
CA THR A 13 15.10 -27.84 -26.81
C THR A 13 14.53 -26.76 -25.88
N LYS A 14 13.22 -26.71 -25.70
CA LYS A 14 12.52 -25.64 -24.96
C LYS A 14 12.32 -25.91 -23.45
N ALA A 15 12.59 -27.12 -22.98
CA ALA A 15 12.32 -27.52 -21.57
C ALA A 15 13.11 -26.70 -20.55
N LYS A 16 14.36 -26.36 -20.81
CA LYS A 16 15.20 -25.55 -19.90
C LYS A 16 14.63 -24.13 -19.72
N VAL A 17 14.19 -23.53 -20.82
CA VAL A 17 13.61 -22.16 -20.81
C VAL A 17 12.27 -22.16 -20.09
N ALA A 18 11.40 -23.14 -20.38
CA ALA A 18 10.11 -23.29 -19.70
C ALA A 18 10.30 -23.50 -18.20
N LYS A 19 11.20 -24.38 -17.79
CA LYS A 19 11.52 -24.63 -16.38
C LYS A 19 12.04 -23.38 -15.66
N ARG A 20 12.87 -22.57 -16.32
CA ARG A 20 13.36 -21.29 -15.78
C ARG A 20 12.20 -20.30 -15.53
N LYS A 21 11.28 -20.18 -16.50
CA LYS A 21 10.08 -19.34 -16.37
C LYS A 21 9.18 -19.81 -15.22
N HIS A 22 8.95 -21.13 -15.11
CA HIS A 22 8.18 -21.71 -14.01
C HIS A 22 8.83 -21.47 -12.65
N LYS A 23 10.14 -21.66 -12.53
CA LYS A 23 10.89 -21.39 -11.29
C LYS A 23 10.79 -19.92 -10.86
N LYS A 24 10.79 -18.96 -11.79
CA LYS A 24 10.62 -17.54 -11.49
C LYS A 24 9.27 -17.28 -10.82
N VAL A 25 8.20 -17.84 -11.35
CA VAL A 25 6.85 -17.70 -10.78
C VAL A 25 6.74 -18.37 -9.41
N LEU A 26 7.27 -19.58 -9.26
CA LEU A 26 7.27 -20.30 -7.98
C LEU A 26 8.12 -19.60 -6.92
N LYS A 27 9.23 -18.95 -7.31
CA LYS A 27 10.04 -18.16 -6.38
C LYS A 27 9.27 -16.95 -5.83
N ALA A 28 8.46 -16.29 -6.66
CA ALA A 28 7.59 -15.20 -6.24
C ALA A 28 6.42 -15.65 -5.34
N ALA A 29 6.02 -16.92 -5.45
CA ALA A 29 4.96 -17.54 -4.64
C ALA A 29 5.46 -18.24 -3.37
N LYS A 30 6.72 -18.07 -2.99
CA LYS A 30 7.27 -18.65 -1.75
C LYS A 30 6.47 -18.19 -0.54
N GLY A 31 6.18 -19.13 0.37
CA GLY A 31 5.41 -18.85 1.58
C GLY A 31 3.89 -18.88 1.41
N TYR A 32 3.38 -19.07 0.20
CA TYR A 32 1.95 -19.23 -0.02
C TYR A 32 1.47 -20.59 0.46
N TYR A 33 0.23 -20.64 0.94
CA TYR A 33 -0.34 -21.84 1.52
C TYR A 33 -0.64 -22.93 0.47
N GLY A 34 -0.29 -24.17 0.79
CA GLY A 34 -0.62 -25.36 0.01
C GLY A 34 -0.08 -25.36 -1.41
N ALA A 35 -0.94 -25.72 -2.37
CA ALA A 35 -0.60 -25.84 -3.79
C ALA A 35 -0.16 -24.53 -4.45
N ARG A 36 -0.51 -23.38 -3.88
CA ARG A 36 -0.16 -22.06 -4.40
C ARG A 36 1.35 -21.77 -4.39
N SER A 37 2.11 -22.44 -3.51
CA SER A 37 3.57 -22.35 -3.48
C SER A 37 4.26 -23.45 -4.28
N ARG A 38 3.56 -24.53 -4.66
CA ARG A 38 4.14 -25.75 -5.25
C ARG A 38 3.79 -25.93 -6.72
N LEU A 39 2.52 -25.72 -7.09
CA LEU A 39 2.02 -25.91 -8.45
C LEU A 39 2.09 -24.61 -9.26
N TYR A 40 2.72 -24.69 -10.44
CA TYR A 40 2.87 -23.51 -11.31
C TYR A 40 1.54 -22.85 -11.69
N LYS A 41 0.52 -23.62 -12.03
CA LYS A 41 -0.80 -23.12 -12.44
C LYS A 41 -1.43 -22.26 -11.35
N THR A 42 -1.50 -22.78 -10.13
CA THR A 42 -2.08 -22.08 -8.98
C THR A 42 -1.18 -20.93 -8.48
N ALA A 43 0.14 -21.12 -8.51
CA ALA A 43 1.11 -20.09 -8.17
C ALA A 43 1.02 -18.87 -9.11
N LYS A 44 0.87 -19.10 -10.40
CA LYS A 44 0.68 -18.02 -11.40
C LYS A 44 -0.57 -17.21 -11.13
N GLN A 45 -1.70 -17.87 -10.89
CA GLN A 45 -2.97 -17.22 -10.51
C GLN A 45 -2.81 -16.39 -9.23
N SER A 46 -2.19 -16.96 -8.20
CA SER A 46 -1.97 -16.27 -6.93
C SER A 46 -1.08 -15.04 -7.07
N ASN A 47 -0.02 -15.12 -7.87
CA ASN A 47 0.85 -13.99 -8.15
C ASN A 47 0.12 -12.86 -8.90
N ILE A 48 -0.68 -13.20 -9.90
CA ILE A 48 -1.50 -12.20 -10.63
C ILE A 48 -2.43 -11.48 -9.65
N LYS A 49 -3.12 -12.25 -8.79
CA LYS A 49 -4.03 -11.68 -7.80
C LYS A 49 -3.32 -10.80 -6.77
N SER A 50 -2.14 -11.24 -6.32
CA SER A 50 -1.28 -10.47 -5.41
C SER A 50 -0.90 -9.12 -6.00
N LEU A 51 -0.51 -9.07 -7.27
CA LEU A 51 -0.18 -7.83 -7.97
C LEU A 51 -1.38 -6.89 -8.14
N GLN A 52 -2.56 -7.45 -8.42
CA GLN A 52 -3.81 -6.69 -8.49
C GLN A 52 -4.15 -6.05 -7.14
N TYR A 53 -4.01 -6.82 -6.06
CA TYR A 53 -4.21 -6.32 -4.70
C TYR A 53 -3.18 -5.26 -4.32
N ALA A 54 -1.92 -5.47 -4.67
CA ALA A 54 -0.87 -4.48 -4.42
C ALA A 54 -1.18 -3.14 -5.12
N PHE A 55 -1.67 -3.17 -6.35
CA PHE A 55 -2.08 -1.97 -7.09
C PHE A 55 -3.25 -1.25 -6.40
N ARG A 56 -4.31 -1.99 -6.05
CA ARG A 56 -5.47 -1.45 -5.34
C ARG A 56 -5.08 -0.87 -3.99
N ASP A 57 -4.28 -1.59 -3.21
CA ASP A 57 -3.98 -1.25 -1.84
C ASP A 57 -2.98 -0.11 -1.72
N ARG A 58 -2.13 0.13 -2.73
CA ARG A 58 -1.34 1.37 -2.82
C ARG A 58 -2.22 2.62 -2.91
N LYS A 59 -3.37 2.55 -3.58
CA LYS A 59 -4.36 3.63 -3.63
C LYS A 59 -5.12 3.73 -2.30
N ASN A 60 -5.56 2.59 -1.76
CA ASN A 60 -6.27 2.56 -0.49
C ASN A 60 -5.43 3.06 0.68
N ARG A 61 -4.12 2.78 0.69
CA ARG A 61 -3.21 3.26 1.72
C ARG A 61 -3.22 4.78 1.84
N LYS A 62 -3.21 5.50 0.73
CA LYS A 62 -3.28 6.97 0.72
C LYS A 62 -4.58 7.48 1.34
N ARG A 63 -5.71 6.86 1.02
CA ARG A 63 -7.03 7.20 1.59
C ARG A 63 -7.10 6.89 3.07
N SER A 64 -6.59 5.76 3.50
CA SER A 64 -6.59 5.34 4.91
C SER A 64 -5.74 6.25 5.78
N PHE A 65 -4.54 6.61 5.31
CA PHE A 65 -3.70 7.58 6.03
C PHE A 65 -4.34 8.97 6.12
N ARG A 66 -4.97 9.44 5.05
CA ARG A 66 -5.68 10.71 5.08
C ARG A 66 -6.82 10.71 6.10
N ALA A 67 -7.62 9.64 6.15
CA ALA A 67 -8.67 9.48 7.14
C ALA A 67 -8.11 9.47 8.58
N LEU A 68 -6.99 8.76 8.80
CA LEU A 68 -6.31 8.74 10.09
C LEU A 68 -5.81 10.12 10.52
N TRP A 69 -5.19 10.89 9.62
CA TRP A 69 -4.74 12.26 9.93
C TRP A 69 -5.91 13.17 10.29
N ILE A 70 -7.01 13.10 9.55
CA ILE A 70 -8.22 13.87 9.83
C ILE A 70 -8.78 13.52 11.22
N SER A 71 -8.85 12.23 11.55
CA SER A 71 -9.31 11.77 12.86
C SER A 71 -8.45 12.31 14.01
N ARG A 72 -7.12 12.27 13.86
CA ARG A 72 -6.17 12.78 14.86
C ARG A 72 -6.26 14.29 15.03
N ILE A 73 -6.33 15.04 13.93
CA ILE A 73 -6.50 16.50 13.98
C ILE A 73 -7.82 16.87 14.63
N ASN A 74 -8.91 16.18 14.28
CA ASN A 74 -10.22 16.42 14.87
C ASN A 74 -10.24 16.16 16.38
N ALA A 75 -9.60 15.07 16.83
CA ALA A 75 -9.47 14.78 18.26
C ALA A 75 -8.75 15.91 19.00
N GLY A 76 -7.58 16.33 18.50
CA GLY A 76 -6.82 17.42 19.10
C GLY A 76 -7.55 18.78 19.07
N ALA A 77 -8.25 19.08 17.97
CA ALA A 77 -9.02 20.31 17.85
C ALA A 77 -10.23 20.35 18.81
N ARG A 78 -10.93 19.21 18.97
CA ARG A 78 -12.07 19.10 19.90
C ARG A 78 -11.67 19.26 21.37
N GLU A 79 -10.48 18.84 21.74
CA GLU A 79 -9.95 19.11 23.08
C GLU A 79 -9.76 20.62 23.35
N LEU A 80 -9.57 21.40 22.30
CA LEU A 80 -9.50 22.87 22.35
C LEU A 80 -10.84 23.56 22.06
N GLY A 81 -11.93 22.78 21.98
CA GLY A 81 -13.28 23.30 21.74
C GLY A 81 -13.60 23.69 20.29
N VAL A 82 -12.77 23.29 19.34
CA VAL A 82 -12.92 23.64 17.90
C VAL A 82 -13.21 22.36 17.08
N THR A 83 -14.07 22.48 16.08
CA THR A 83 -14.31 21.37 15.16
C THR A 83 -13.25 21.34 14.04
N TYR A 84 -13.06 20.16 13.43
CA TYR A 84 -12.15 20.02 12.29
C TYR A 84 -12.50 20.98 11.13
N SER A 85 -13.80 21.18 10.86
CA SER A 85 -14.25 22.05 9.77
C SER A 85 -13.94 23.52 10.03
N GLU A 86 -14.14 23.97 11.25
CA GLU A 86 -13.81 25.34 11.67
C GLU A 86 -12.30 25.59 11.61
N LEU A 87 -11.49 24.65 12.11
CA LEU A 87 -10.04 24.71 12.01
C LEU A 87 -9.59 24.78 10.54
N GLN A 88 -10.11 23.92 9.67
CA GLN A 88 -9.74 23.89 8.26
C GLN A 88 -10.13 25.21 7.56
N ASN A 89 -11.31 25.73 7.82
CA ASN A 89 -11.76 27.01 7.29
C ASN A 89 -10.87 28.17 7.77
N GLY A 90 -10.54 28.20 9.06
CA GLY A 90 -9.63 29.21 9.61
C GLY A 90 -8.22 29.17 8.99
N LEU A 91 -7.67 27.98 8.78
CA LEU A 91 -6.39 27.80 8.09
C LEU A 91 -6.42 28.30 6.64
N GLU A 92 -7.52 28.07 5.94
CA GLU A 92 -7.70 28.54 4.55
C GLU A 92 -7.84 30.07 4.51
N GLN A 93 -8.63 30.67 5.38
CA GLN A 93 -8.79 32.12 5.47
C GLN A 93 -7.49 32.86 5.80
N LYS A 94 -6.69 32.31 6.68
CA LYS A 94 -5.38 32.87 7.08
C LYS A 94 -4.23 32.47 6.11
N ASN A 95 -4.53 31.76 5.02
CA ASN A 95 -3.54 31.29 4.02
C ASN A 95 -2.42 30.41 4.63
N ILE A 96 -2.70 29.68 5.70
CA ILE A 96 -1.75 28.78 6.36
C ILE A 96 -1.75 27.44 5.61
N LYS A 97 -0.72 27.22 4.80
CA LYS A 97 -0.58 26.04 3.94
C LYS A 97 0.10 24.87 4.66
N LEU A 98 -0.48 24.39 5.75
CA LEU A 98 -0.04 23.16 6.41
C LEU A 98 -0.82 21.96 5.89
N ASN A 99 -0.11 20.90 5.52
CA ASN A 99 -0.76 19.67 5.08
C ASN A 99 -1.27 18.84 6.27
N ARG A 100 -2.25 17.98 6.04
CA ARG A 100 -2.89 17.16 7.08
C ARG A 100 -1.92 16.23 7.80
N LYS A 101 -0.89 15.73 7.10
CA LYS A 101 0.14 14.88 7.69
C LYS A 101 0.92 15.65 8.77
N VAL A 102 1.41 16.83 8.44
CA VAL A 102 2.16 17.69 9.37
C VAL A 102 1.29 18.14 10.54
N LEU A 103 0.05 18.57 10.29
CA LEU A 103 -0.89 18.93 11.36
C LEU A 103 -1.16 17.77 12.32
N SER A 104 -1.36 16.56 11.78
CA SER A 104 -1.54 15.36 12.59
C SER A 104 -0.31 15.02 13.43
N ASP A 105 0.87 15.22 12.88
CA ASP A 105 2.14 14.96 13.56
C ASP A 105 2.38 15.96 14.69
N ILE A 106 2.13 17.24 14.44
CA ILE A 106 2.19 18.30 15.46
C ILE A 106 1.16 18.05 16.58
N ALA A 107 -0.06 17.64 16.24
CA ALA A 107 -1.10 17.35 17.23
C ALA A 107 -0.70 16.24 18.23
N ILE A 108 0.14 15.27 17.79
CA ILE A 108 0.60 14.18 18.64
C ILE A 108 1.86 14.55 19.42
N HIS A 109 2.87 15.08 18.73
CA HIS A 109 4.21 15.22 19.28
C HIS A 109 4.46 16.60 19.91
N ASN A 110 3.73 17.63 19.50
CA ASN A 110 3.94 18.99 19.99
C ASN A 110 2.61 19.74 20.20
N ARG A 111 1.97 19.43 21.31
CA ARG A 111 0.67 20.00 21.66
C ARG A 111 0.68 21.53 21.73
N ALA A 112 1.72 22.13 22.32
CA ALA A 112 1.85 23.57 22.43
C ALA A 112 1.92 24.28 21.06
N ALA A 113 2.60 23.65 20.08
CA ALA A 113 2.61 24.17 18.71
C ALA A 113 1.23 24.01 18.04
N PHE A 114 0.52 22.91 18.29
CA PHE A 114 -0.82 22.69 17.77
C PHE A 114 -1.82 23.71 18.32
N GLU A 115 -1.79 24.00 19.62
CA GLU A 115 -2.61 25.03 20.27
C GLU A 115 -2.39 26.41 19.65
N LYS A 116 -1.14 26.79 19.36
CA LYS A 116 -0.82 28.04 18.66
C LYS A 116 -1.40 28.08 17.24
N VAL A 117 -1.34 26.98 16.51
CA VAL A 117 -1.92 26.89 15.17
C VAL A 117 -3.44 27.02 15.23
N VAL A 118 -4.09 26.37 16.20
CA VAL A 118 -5.55 26.44 16.38
C VAL A 118 -5.97 27.86 16.79
N SER A 119 -5.30 28.49 17.76
CA SER A 119 -5.60 29.86 18.18
C SER A 119 -5.44 30.84 17.02
N THR A 120 -4.34 30.76 16.27
CA THR A 120 -4.13 31.61 15.09
C THR A 120 -5.20 31.39 14.03
N ALA A 121 -5.66 30.16 13.82
CA ALA A 121 -6.71 29.86 12.85
C ALA A 121 -8.11 30.33 13.28
N THR A 122 -8.38 30.38 14.59
CA THR A 122 -9.69 30.71 15.15
C THR A 122 -9.83 32.17 15.57
N GLU A 123 -8.73 32.91 15.68
CA GLU A 123 -8.76 34.36 15.89
C GLU A 123 -9.48 35.05 14.73
N LYS A 124 -10.54 35.80 15.05
CA LYS A 124 -11.32 36.61 14.09
C LYS A 124 -10.58 37.90 13.70
#